data_2ec64f121dc03e49439295d1f47ada18
#
_entry.id   2ec64f121dc03e49439295d1f47ada18
#
_cell.length_a   1.000
_cell.length_b   1.000
_cell.length_c   1.000
_cell.angle_alpha   90.00
_cell.angle_beta   90.00
_cell.angle_gamma   90.00
#
_symmetry.space_group_name_H-M   'P 1'
#
loop_
_entity.id
_entity.type
_entity.pdbx_description
1 polymer ?
#
loop_
_entity_poly.entity_id
_entity_poly.type
_entity_poly.pdbx_seq_one_letter_code
_entity_poly.pdbx_strand_id
1 'polypeptide(L)'
;MSKESVVFVTGNANKLKEVQKLLVNVTKYEIINKNLDLEEIQEASLQEIARKKVLQAVALLPKGQRIIVEDTALGFDALNGLPGAYIKWFLKKMSLDDLVKMLEPFEKKTGEAITTIAYSDENGDVKIFQGITKGNIVYHRGSLEFGWDSCFEPLAEEGNPEGLTYGEMTKEFKN
;
A
#
# COMPACT_ATOMS: atom_id res chain seq x y z
N MET A 1 -13.45 -17.41 25.30
CA MET A 1 -12.12 -17.69 24.72
C MET A 1 -11.52 -16.38 24.22
N SER A 2 -10.29 -16.09 24.60
CA SER A 2 -9.57 -14.96 24.04
C SER A 2 -9.35 -15.19 22.54
N LYS A 3 -9.65 -14.20 21.72
CA LYS A 3 -9.32 -14.25 20.30
C LYS A 3 -7.80 -14.24 20.13
N GLU A 4 -7.30 -15.10 19.26
CA GLU A 4 -5.90 -15.02 18.83
C GLU A 4 -5.69 -13.70 18.10
N SER A 5 -4.54 -13.07 18.32
CA SER A 5 -4.25 -11.76 17.77
C SER A 5 -3.23 -11.81 16.65
N VAL A 6 -3.34 -10.83 15.73
CA VAL A 6 -2.34 -10.53 14.72
C VAL A 6 -1.93 -9.08 14.91
N VAL A 7 -0.63 -8.84 15.01
CA VAL A 7 -0.09 -7.49 15.17
C VAL A 7 0.10 -6.86 13.79
N PHE A 8 -0.61 -5.77 13.54
CA PHE A 8 -0.41 -4.96 12.35
C PHE A 8 0.50 -3.79 12.69
N VAL A 9 1.71 -3.81 12.14
CA VAL A 9 2.71 -2.78 12.41
C VAL A 9 2.52 -1.63 11.44
N THR A 10 1.90 -0.56 11.91
CA THR A 10 1.68 0.65 11.12
C THR A 10 1.59 1.88 12.00
N GLY A 11 2.14 2.99 11.53
CA GLY A 11 1.90 4.32 12.08
C GLY A 11 0.71 5.04 11.44
N ASN A 12 0.04 4.39 10.47
CA ASN A 12 -1.06 4.99 9.72
C ASN A 12 -2.41 4.49 10.24
N ALA A 13 -3.10 5.35 11.00
CA ALA A 13 -4.41 5.02 11.58
C ALA A 13 -5.48 4.69 10.53
N ASN A 14 -5.41 5.29 9.35
CA ASN A 14 -6.36 5.02 8.28
C ASN A 14 -6.16 3.61 7.71
N LYS A 15 -4.91 3.19 7.49
CA LYS A 15 -4.60 1.82 7.05
C LYS A 15 -5.08 0.80 8.08
N LEU A 16 -4.89 1.08 9.36
CA LEU A 16 -5.37 0.20 10.42
C LEU A 16 -6.89 0.02 10.36
N LYS A 17 -7.63 1.12 10.21
CA LYS A 17 -9.10 1.07 10.10
C LYS A 17 -9.55 0.30 8.88
N GLU A 18 -8.91 0.50 7.74
CA GLU A 18 -9.20 -0.24 6.51
C GLU A 18 -9.00 -1.74 6.69
N VAL A 19 -7.86 -2.14 7.24
CA VAL A 19 -7.54 -3.55 7.46
C VAL A 19 -8.49 -4.18 8.47
N GLN A 20 -8.79 -3.50 9.58
CA GLN A 20 -9.74 -3.99 10.57
C GLN A 20 -11.13 -4.19 9.96
N LYS A 21 -11.60 -3.24 9.16
CA LYS A 21 -12.90 -3.30 8.49
C LYS A 21 -12.98 -4.45 7.49
N LEU A 22 -11.93 -4.64 6.69
CA LEU A 22 -11.88 -5.70 5.69
C LEU A 22 -11.84 -7.09 6.31
N LEU A 23 -11.19 -7.24 7.45
CA LEU A 23 -10.92 -8.55 8.04
C LEU A 23 -11.88 -8.94 9.16
N VAL A 24 -12.72 -8.04 9.64
CA VAL A 24 -13.61 -8.29 10.79
C VAL A 24 -14.52 -9.51 10.62
N ASN A 25 -14.98 -9.76 9.40
CA ASN A 25 -15.91 -10.86 9.08
C ASN A 25 -15.23 -12.05 8.39
N VAL A 26 -13.93 -11.96 8.08
CA VAL A 26 -13.22 -12.99 7.31
C VAL A 26 -12.14 -13.70 8.11
N THR A 27 -11.84 -13.25 9.31
CA THR A 27 -10.84 -13.87 10.17
C THR A 27 -11.32 -14.00 11.61
N LYS A 28 -10.86 -15.05 12.26
CA LYS A 28 -11.04 -15.27 13.70
C LYS A 28 -10.06 -14.46 14.56
N TYR A 29 -9.08 -13.81 13.93
CA TYR A 29 -8.04 -13.08 14.63
C TYR A 29 -8.46 -11.65 14.94
N GLU A 30 -8.04 -11.14 16.08
CA GLU A 30 -8.12 -9.74 16.44
C GLU A 30 -6.91 -9.00 15.86
N ILE A 31 -7.14 -7.89 15.17
CA ILE A 31 -6.05 -7.08 14.62
C ILE A 31 -5.65 -6.03 15.66
N ILE A 32 -4.44 -6.13 16.15
CA ILE A 32 -3.86 -5.21 17.13
C ILE A 32 -2.82 -4.34 16.43
N ASN A 33 -2.89 -3.02 16.65
CA ASN A 33 -1.89 -2.12 16.11
C ASN A 33 -0.69 -1.99 17.04
N LYS A 34 0.50 -2.00 16.44
CA LYS A 34 1.72 -1.48 17.07
C LYS A 34 2.46 -0.55 16.11
N ASN A 35 2.80 0.63 16.60
CA ASN A 35 3.62 1.55 15.85
C ASN A 35 5.07 1.36 16.30
N LEU A 36 5.86 0.75 15.42
CA LEU A 36 7.29 0.53 15.65
C LEU A 36 8.09 1.46 14.76
N ASP A 37 9.19 1.96 15.28
CA ASP A 37 10.14 2.75 14.52
C ASP A 37 11.04 1.79 13.72
N LEU A 38 10.57 1.41 12.53
CA LEU A 38 11.31 0.55 11.62
C LEU A 38 12.15 1.38 10.66
N GLU A 39 13.31 0.86 10.29
CA GLU A 39 14.14 1.47 9.26
C GLU A 39 13.42 1.50 7.91
N GLU A 40 13.54 2.61 7.20
CA GLU A 40 13.07 2.72 5.81
C GLU A 40 14.07 2.00 4.90
N ILE A 41 13.68 0.83 4.41
CA ILE A 41 14.55 -0.04 3.63
C ILE A 41 14.52 0.41 2.17
N GLN A 42 15.70 0.61 1.59
CA GLN A 42 15.87 0.89 0.16
C GLN A 42 16.26 -0.41 -0.55
N GLU A 43 15.37 -0.85 -1.42
CA GLU A 43 15.56 -2.07 -2.20
C GLU A 43 14.77 -1.92 -3.52
N ALA A 44 15.24 -2.55 -4.58
CA ALA A 44 14.54 -2.52 -5.87
C ALA A 44 13.26 -3.36 -5.85
N SER A 45 13.25 -4.46 -5.12
CA SER A 45 12.11 -5.37 -5.01
C SER A 45 11.18 -4.98 -3.87
N LEU A 46 9.90 -4.74 -4.18
CA LEU A 46 8.87 -4.48 -3.19
C LEU A 46 8.70 -5.66 -2.21
N GLN A 47 8.88 -6.88 -2.72
CA GLN A 47 8.79 -8.09 -1.91
C GLN A 47 9.93 -8.17 -0.90
N GLU A 48 11.15 -7.82 -1.31
CA GLU A 48 12.30 -7.79 -0.40
C GLU A 48 12.18 -6.70 0.67
N ILE A 49 11.63 -5.54 0.31
CA ILE A 49 11.34 -4.48 1.28
C ILE A 49 10.37 -5.00 2.34
N ALA A 50 9.27 -5.62 1.91
CA ALA A 50 8.26 -6.15 2.83
C ALA A 50 8.83 -7.25 3.72
N ARG A 51 9.64 -8.16 3.16
CA ARG A 51 10.31 -9.23 3.88
C ARG A 51 11.22 -8.68 4.97
N LYS A 52 12.09 -7.77 4.61
CA LYS A 52 13.03 -7.14 5.56
C LYS A 52 12.31 -6.35 6.64
N LYS A 53 11.22 -5.67 6.27
CA LYS A 53 10.40 -4.91 7.20
C LYS A 53 9.72 -5.81 8.24
N VAL A 54 9.12 -6.92 7.82
CA VAL A 54 8.48 -7.85 8.76
C VAL A 54 9.51 -8.52 9.66
N LEU A 55 10.71 -8.82 9.15
CA LEU A 55 11.79 -9.41 9.96
C LEU A 55 12.29 -8.44 11.03
N GLN A 56 12.35 -7.14 10.75
CA GLN A 56 12.65 -6.14 11.77
C GLN A 56 11.59 -6.14 12.87
N ALA A 57 10.31 -6.20 12.49
CA ALA A 57 9.21 -6.26 13.45
C ALA A 57 9.28 -7.53 14.30
N VAL A 58 9.60 -8.67 13.70
CA VAL A 58 9.80 -9.94 14.43
C VAL A 58 10.89 -9.80 15.49
N ALA A 59 12.00 -9.12 15.15
CA ALA A 59 13.10 -8.93 16.07
C ALA A 59 12.76 -8.01 17.25
N LEU A 60 11.82 -7.08 17.06
CA LEU A 60 11.45 -6.07 18.08
C LEU A 60 10.26 -6.50 18.96
N LEU A 61 9.49 -7.47 18.52
CA LEU A 61 8.30 -7.94 19.22
C LEU A 61 8.56 -9.25 19.96
N PRO A 62 7.75 -9.58 21.00
CA PRO A 62 7.85 -10.88 21.67
C PRO A 62 7.70 -12.04 20.69
N LYS A 63 8.41 -13.12 20.95
CA LYS A 63 8.35 -14.35 20.13
C LYS A 63 6.95 -14.96 20.14
N GLY A 64 6.60 -15.60 19.03
CA GLY A 64 5.35 -16.35 18.91
C GLY A 64 4.17 -15.49 18.45
N GLN A 65 4.39 -14.22 18.12
CA GLN A 65 3.32 -13.36 17.60
C GLN A 65 3.19 -13.49 16.09
N ARG A 66 1.96 -13.38 15.61
CA ARG A 66 1.65 -13.21 14.19
C ARG A 66 1.74 -11.73 13.85
N ILE A 67 2.48 -11.41 12.81
CA ILE A 67 2.81 -10.02 12.46
C ILE A 67 2.51 -9.76 10.99
N ILE A 68 1.87 -8.63 10.69
CA ILE A 68 1.64 -8.15 9.33
C ILE A 68 2.28 -6.79 9.16
N VAL A 69 2.97 -6.60 8.05
CA VAL A 69 3.40 -5.29 7.56
C VAL A 69 2.85 -5.08 6.15
N GLU A 70 2.63 -3.84 5.77
CA GLU A 70 2.06 -3.48 4.47
C GLU A 70 2.78 -2.25 3.92
N ASP A 71 2.99 -2.26 2.61
CA ASP A 71 3.47 -1.09 1.86
C ASP A 71 2.67 -0.95 0.57
N THR A 72 2.39 0.29 0.21
CA THR A 72 1.74 0.64 -1.05
C THR A 72 2.70 1.45 -1.91
N ALA A 73 2.83 1.05 -3.17
CA ALA A 73 3.68 1.69 -4.16
C ALA A 73 2.88 2.14 -5.37
N LEU A 74 3.37 3.16 -6.07
CA LEU A 74 2.84 3.61 -7.34
C LEU A 74 3.97 3.57 -8.37
N GLY A 75 3.76 2.83 -9.45
CA GLY A 75 4.74 2.70 -10.53
C GLY A 75 4.17 3.20 -11.85
N PHE A 76 4.95 3.99 -12.58
CA PHE A 76 4.60 4.47 -13.91
C PHE A 76 5.19 3.55 -14.97
N ASP A 77 4.38 3.14 -15.93
CA ASP A 77 4.83 2.23 -17.01
C ASP A 77 5.93 2.89 -17.86
N ALA A 78 5.79 4.18 -18.14
CA ALA A 78 6.80 4.94 -18.89
C ALA A 78 8.16 5.02 -18.19
N LEU A 79 8.19 4.88 -16.87
CA LEU A 79 9.41 4.92 -16.04
C LEU A 79 9.81 3.53 -15.53
N ASN A 80 9.32 2.49 -16.19
CA ASN A 80 9.65 1.09 -15.84
C ASN A 80 9.36 0.73 -14.38
N GLY A 81 8.28 1.27 -13.84
CA GLY A 81 7.85 0.99 -12.47
C GLY A 81 8.28 2.01 -11.42
N LEU A 82 9.08 3.02 -11.80
CA LEU A 82 9.39 4.12 -10.90
C LEU A 82 8.20 5.10 -10.83
N PRO A 83 7.96 5.80 -9.72
CA PRO A 83 8.75 5.83 -8.47
C PRO A 83 8.75 4.53 -7.65
N GLY A 84 7.75 3.64 -7.80
CA GLY A 84 7.69 2.39 -7.07
C GLY A 84 7.71 2.59 -5.56
N ALA A 85 8.64 1.94 -4.90
CA ALA A 85 8.82 2.03 -3.45
C ALA A 85 9.19 3.44 -2.97
N TYR A 86 9.74 4.27 -3.85
CA TYR A 86 10.19 5.62 -3.50
C TYR A 86 9.07 6.66 -3.55
N ILE A 87 7.84 6.29 -3.85
CA ILE A 87 6.71 7.21 -4.00
C ILE A 87 6.53 8.13 -2.80
N LYS A 88 6.74 7.63 -1.60
CA LYS A 88 6.68 8.42 -0.35
C LYS A 88 7.60 9.64 -0.41
N TRP A 89 8.82 9.46 -0.91
CA TRP A 89 9.80 10.53 -0.99
C TRP A 89 9.47 11.53 -2.09
N PHE A 90 8.92 11.05 -3.20
CA PHE A 90 8.42 11.93 -4.28
C PHE A 90 7.30 12.83 -3.77
N LEU A 91 6.33 12.27 -3.04
CA LEU A 91 5.21 13.04 -2.48
C LEU A 91 5.64 14.06 -1.42
N LYS A 92 6.77 13.82 -0.75
CA LYS A 92 7.33 14.78 0.20
C LYS A 92 8.04 15.96 -0.48
N LYS A 93 8.47 15.79 -1.71
CA LYS A 93 9.28 16.78 -2.43
C LYS A 93 8.56 17.44 -3.58
N MET A 94 7.54 16.82 -4.12
CA MET A 94 6.82 17.25 -5.31
C MET A 94 5.34 17.41 -5.03
N SER A 95 4.69 18.34 -5.72
CA SER A 95 3.23 18.38 -5.76
C SER A 95 2.70 17.22 -6.61
N LEU A 96 1.42 16.88 -6.45
CA LEU A 96 0.78 15.87 -7.28
C LEU A 96 0.80 16.28 -8.76
N ASP A 97 0.57 17.55 -9.06
CA ASP A 97 0.62 18.06 -10.43
C ASP A 97 2.00 17.89 -11.04
N ASP A 98 3.06 18.18 -10.30
CA ASP A 98 4.44 17.97 -10.76
C ASP A 98 4.74 16.49 -10.99
N LEU A 99 4.22 15.62 -10.15
CA LEU A 99 4.38 14.17 -10.30
C LEU A 99 3.75 13.70 -11.63
N VAL A 100 2.54 14.14 -11.92
CA VAL A 100 1.84 13.80 -13.18
C VAL A 100 2.55 14.43 -14.37
N LYS A 101 3.02 15.67 -14.21
CA LYS A 101 3.72 16.42 -15.25
C LYS A 101 5.00 15.72 -15.73
N MET A 102 5.63 14.93 -14.89
CA MET A 102 6.79 14.13 -15.30
C MET A 102 6.48 13.20 -16.47
N LEU A 103 5.23 12.82 -16.68
CA LEU A 103 4.81 11.93 -17.76
C LEU A 103 4.46 12.67 -19.06
N GLU A 104 4.42 14.00 -19.09
CA GLU A 104 4.04 14.77 -20.28
C GLU A 104 4.83 14.37 -21.54
N PRO A 105 6.17 14.20 -21.50
CA PRO A 105 6.92 13.82 -22.68
C PRO A 105 6.74 12.37 -23.11
N PHE A 106 6.08 11.55 -22.30
CA PHE A 106 5.89 10.12 -22.60
C PHE A 106 4.49 9.89 -23.17
N GLU A 107 4.41 8.97 -24.13
CA GLU A 107 3.13 8.55 -24.71
C GLU A 107 2.30 7.75 -23.71
N LYS A 108 2.93 6.85 -22.97
CA LYS A 108 2.25 6.04 -21.95
C LYS A 108 1.93 6.84 -20.71
N LYS A 109 0.64 6.91 -20.36
CA LYS A 109 0.14 7.56 -19.14
C LYS A 109 -0.41 6.56 -18.13
N THR A 110 -0.07 5.29 -18.29
CA THR A 110 -0.55 4.20 -17.42
C THR A 110 0.43 3.90 -16.30
N GLY A 111 -0.07 3.23 -15.29
CA GLY A 111 0.73 2.79 -14.14
C GLY A 111 0.05 1.71 -13.34
N GLU A 112 0.69 1.34 -12.26
CA GLU A 112 0.21 0.30 -11.35
C GLU A 112 0.24 0.80 -9.91
N ALA A 113 -0.87 0.58 -9.20
CA ALA A 113 -0.93 0.67 -7.75
C ALA A 113 -0.64 -0.72 -7.18
N ILE A 114 0.36 -0.83 -6.31
CA ILE A 114 0.84 -2.11 -5.81
C ILE A 114 0.81 -2.10 -4.30
N THR A 115 0.06 -3.02 -3.70
CA THR A 115 0.06 -3.26 -2.26
C THR A 115 0.81 -4.56 -1.98
N THR A 116 1.82 -4.50 -1.15
CA THR A 116 2.61 -5.66 -0.74
C THR A 116 2.42 -5.89 0.75
N ILE A 117 2.03 -7.12 1.11
CA ILE A 117 1.84 -7.53 2.50
C ILE A 117 2.84 -8.64 2.81
N ALA A 118 3.56 -8.49 3.91
CA ALA A 118 4.36 -9.57 4.48
C ALA A 118 3.74 -10.02 5.80
N TYR A 119 3.56 -11.31 5.92
CA TYR A 119 3.01 -11.96 7.10
C TYR A 119 4.05 -12.90 7.70
N SER A 120 4.31 -12.74 9.00
CA SER A 120 5.11 -13.68 9.77
C SER A 120 4.20 -14.44 10.74
N ASP A 121 4.23 -15.75 10.67
CA ASP A 121 3.45 -16.59 11.57
C ASP A 121 4.12 -16.72 12.96
N GLU A 122 3.50 -17.50 13.85
CA GLU A 122 4.00 -17.72 15.21
C GLU A 122 5.36 -18.40 15.25
N ASN A 123 5.78 -19.04 14.17
CA ASN A 123 7.08 -19.71 14.05
C ASN A 123 8.14 -18.82 13.39
N GLY A 124 7.76 -17.62 12.96
CA GLY A 124 8.65 -16.71 12.26
C GLY A 124 8.75 -16.96 10.75
N ASP A 125 7.94 -17.86 10.21
CA ASP A 125 7.89 -18.11 8.76
C ASP A 125 7.17 -16.96 8.04
N VAL A 126 7.78 -16.46 6.96
CA VAL A 126 7.31 -15.28 6.25
C VAL A 126 6.65 -15.66 4.93
N LYS A 127 5.47 -15.11 4.69
CA LYS A 127 4.75 -15.18 3.40
C LYS A 127 4.53 -13.78 2.87
N ILE A 128 4.67 -13.63 1.56
CA ILE A 128 4.51 -12.35 0.86
C ILE A 128 3.30 -12.43 -0.08
N PHE A 129 2.47 -11.39 -0.05
CA PHE A 129 1.30 -11.26 -0.91
C PHE A 129 1.33 -9.92 -1.60
N GLN A 130 0.92 -9.87 -2.86
CA GLN A 130 0.79 -8.62 -3.61
C GLN A 130 -0.56 -8.51 -4.29
N GLY A 131 -1.15 -7.32 -4.25
CA GLY A 131 -2.27 -6.92 -5.08
C GLY A 131 -1.82 -5.82 -6.02
N ILE A 132 -2.15 -5.95 -7.29
CA ILE A 132 -1.78 -4.99 -8.34
C ILE A 132 -3.04 -4.53 -9.05
N THR A 133 -3.23 -3.21 -9.13
CA THR A 133 -4.31 -2.59 -9.88
C THR A 133 -3.70 -1.72 -10.98
N LYS A 134 -4.10 -1.95 -12.21
CA LYS A 134 -3.66 -1.16 -13.36
C LYS A 134 -4.56 0.06 -13.51
N GLY A 135 -3.97 1.18 -13.91
CA GLY A 135 -4.73 2.42 -14.05
C GLY A 135 -4.04 3.46 -14.92
N ASN A 136 -4.73 4.57 -15.07
CA ASN A 136 -4.21 5.76 -15.74
C ASN A 136 -3.71 6.75 -14.68
N ILE A 137 -2.61 7.43 -15.00
CA ILE A 137 -2.09 8.52 -14.20
C ILE A 137 -2.68 9.81 -14.78
N VAL A 138 -3.45 10.52 -13.97
CA VAL A 138 -4.20 11.70 -14.39
C VAL A 138 -3.94 12.87 -13.45
N TYR A 139 -4.20 14.10 -13.91
CA TYR A 139 -4.21 15.25 -13.00
C TYR A 139 -5.30 15.06 -11.95
N HIS A 140 -5.05 15.53 -10.74
CA HIS A 140 -5.88 15.20 -9.59
C HIS A 140 -7.36 15.53 -9.80
N ARG A 141 -8.20 14.59 -9.36
CA ARG A 141 -9.65 14.72 -9.26
C ARG A 141 -10.10 14.08 -7.95
N GLY A 142 -10.98 14.76 -7.23
CA GLY A 142 -11.51 14.28 -5.97
C GLY A 142 -10.66 14.68 -4.77
N SER A 143 -10.77 13.90 -3.69
CA SER A 143 -10.12 14.21 -2.42
C SER A 143 -8.60 14.14 -2.49
N LEU A 144 -7.94 15.12 -1.89
CA LEU A 144 -6.48 15.19 -1.76
C LEU A 144 -5.97 14.64 -0.43
N GLU A 145 -6.83 14.01 0.37
CA GLU A 145 -6.50 13.56 1.73
C GLU A 145 -5.49 12.41 1.78
N PHE A 146 -5.45 11.56 0.74
CA PHE A 146 -4.68 10.32 0.76
C PHE A 146 -3.65 10.28 -0.36
N GLY A 147 -2.43 10.72 -0.07
CA GLY A 147 -1.27 10.52 -0.93
C GLY A 147 -1.53 10.89 -2.40
N TRP A 148 -1.50 9.87 -3.25
CA TRP A 148 -1.66 10.02 -4.70
C TRP A 148 -3.02 9.52 -5.24
N ASP A 149 -3.98 9.22 -4.37
CA ASP A 149 -5.28 8.63 -4.73
C ASP A 149 -6.00 9.46 -5.81
N SER A 150 -5.94 10.78 -5.72
CA SER A 150 -6.62 11.67 -6.67
C SER A 150 -6.00 11.67 -8.07
N CYS A 151 -4.81 11.11 -8.25
CA CYS A 151 -4.10 11.03 -9.53
C CYS A 151 -4.14 9.64 -10.17
N PHE A 152 -4.75 8.66 -9.53
CA PHE A 152 -4.81 7.29 -10.03
C PHE A 152 -6.25 6.90 -10.37
N GLU A 153 -6.47 6.60 -11.64
CA GLU A 153 -7.75 6.17 -12.20
C GLU A 153 -7.63 4.70 -12.62
N PRO A 154 -8.14 3.76 -11.80
CA PRO A 154 -8.12 2.35 -12.20
C PRO A 154 -8.79 2.14 -13.55
N LEU A 155 -8.28 1.19 -14.34
CA LEU A 155 -8.87 0.86 -15.63
C LEU A 155 -10.29 0.31 -15.46
N ALA A 156 -11.10 0.38 -16.52
CA ALA A 156 -12.47 -0.15 -16.49
C ALA A 156 -12.48 -1.64 -16.16
N GLU A 157 -11.50 -2.39 -16.65
CA GLU A 157 -11.33 -3.83 -16.41
C GLU A 157 -11.06 -4.15 -14.92
N GLU A 158 -10.59 -3.18 -14.16
CA GLU A 158 -10.35 -3.31 -12.71
C GLU A 158 -11.60 -3.01 -11.86
N GLY A 159 -12.78 -3.01 -12.49
CA GLY A 159 -14.03 -2.73 -11.79
C GLY A 159 -14.37 -1.25 -11.67
N ASN A 160 -13.85 -0.41 -12.55
CA ASN A 160 -14.04 1.04 -12.54
C ASN A 160 -14.65 1.54 -13.86
N PRO A 161 -15.88 1.14 -14.20
CA PRO A 161 -16.49 1.48 -15.49
C PRO A 161 -16.78 2.99 -15.66
N GLU A 162 -16.89 3.73 -14.57
CA GLU A 162 -17.17 5.17 -14.60
C GLU A 162 -15.92 6.04 -14.74
N GLY A 163 -14.71 5.45 -14.68
CA GLY A 163 -13.46 6.18 -14.82
C GLY A 163 -13.17 7.13 -13.66
N LEU A 164 -13.48 6.72 -12.45
CA LEU A 164 -13.22 7.51 -11.24
C LEU A 164 -11.77 7.32 -10.77
N THR A 165 -11.15 8.39 -10.26
CA THR A 165 -9.91 8.25 -9.48
C THR A 165 -10.22 7.67 -8.10
N TYR A 166 -9.21 7.13 -7.43
CA TYR A 166 -9.37 6.72 -6.03
C TYR A 166 -9.83 7.87 -5.14
N GLY A 167 -9.41 9.10 -5.46
CA GLY A 167 -9.84 10.29 -4.72
C GLY A 167 -11.31 10.65 -4.92
N GLU A 168 -11.92 10.19 -6.02
CA GLU A 168 -13.36 10.37 -6.31
C GLU A 168 -14.22 9.23 -5.79
N MET A 169 -13.62 8.11 -5.43
CA MET A 169 -14.33 6.92 -4.95
C MET A 169 -14.72 7.03 -3.48
N THR A 170 -15.81 6.36 -3.12
CA THR A 170 -16.08 6.08 -1.70
C THR A 170 -15.05 5.06 -1.19
N LYS A 171 -14.81 5.05 0.12
CA LYS A 171 -13.90 4.07 0.73
C LYS A 171 -14.34 2.62 0.48
N GLU A 172 -15.63 2.39 0.49
CA GLU A 172 -16.24 1.09 0.22
C GLU A 172 -15.95 0.63 -1.21
N PHE A 173 -16.04 1.53 -2.17
CA PHE A 173 -15.82 1.21 -3.58
C PHE A 173 -14.33 1.00 -3.89
N LYS A 174 -13.45 1.80 -3.30
CA LYS A 174 -12.00 1.67 -3.46
C LYS A 174 -11.49 0.33 -2.91
N ASN A 175 -12.02 -0.07 -1.76
CA ASN A 175 -11.64 -1.31 -1.08
C ASN A 175 -12.56 -2.49 -1.54
#